data_e2df2db69f52bef023a6fc96dc438912
#
_entry.id   e2df2db69f52bef023a6fc96dc438912
#
_cell.length_a   1.000
_cell.length_b   1.000
_cell.length_c   1.000
_cell.angle_alpha   90.00
_cell.angle_beta   90.00
_cell.angle_gamma   90.00
#
_symmetry.space_group_name_H-M   'P 1'
#
loop_
_entity.id
_entity.type
_entity.pdbx_description
1 polymer ?
#
loop_
_entity_poly.entity_id
_entity_poly.type
_entity_poly.pdbx_seq_one_letter_code
_entity_poly.pdbx_strand_id
1 'polypeptide(L)'
;MASKLLYAKSFASTVLLVTVLALAVGFIKPGFTNDSQDKRITIENIPTYKLELTRSSVMIQKSWNYLLSKINSISSSKLRAQVLSMYQNTAPTFMALYQTDKSKRTVYEKLLKAGFIDVSTVDKDNLFPELKKLTIIPQPFFTAPGGSLNEHHYYPGGLVVSTAINVKATIAALYAYKDLYDYVDLYDEAVAGQLLQACAKPFIYQWQDDFEVTEDYLIAGAKASQVIGLSESIFRNLPVNVIIAQACAGLPLQSSSDEKAIVKVIKAAAIIAGRDPIALGLLSFDGNSLPTPHHQSWYVVGQSSHNEALATYAQKQAIDALKEVFIKTYGMKTSDLKDKKFQAFKNYIGSQYSFMRIHSVMTKSKEPQKAVSTLCLSLIDVGK
;
A
#
# COMPACT_ATOMS: atom_id res chain seq x y z
N MET A 1 2.63 -43.55 -38.90
CA MET A 1 2.00 -43.68 -37.57
C MET A 1 3.04 -43.57 -36.47
N ALA A 2 3.71 -42.43 -36.35
CA ALA A 2 4.73 -42.23 -35.29
C ALA A 2 5.02 -40.72 -35.06
N SER A 3 3.96 -39.91 -34.83
CA SER A 3 4.15 -38.48 -34.51
C SER A 3 3.13 -37.89 -33.53
N LYS A 4 2.47 -38.71 -32.71
CA LYS A 4 1.47 -38.23 -31.72
C LYS A 4 1.80 -38.57 -30.25
N LEU A 5 3.03 -38.96 -29.93
CA LEU A 5 3.38 -39.36 -28.55
C LEU A 5 4.40 -38.44 -27.85
N LEU A 6 4.78 -37.27 -28.40
CA LEU A 6 5.79 -36.38 -27.83
C LEU A 6 5.24 -35.10 -27.17
N TYR A 7 3.91 -34.88 -27.22
CA TYR A 7 3.31 -33.66 -26.63
C TYR A 7 2.65 -33.84 -25.26
N ALA A 8 2.55 -35.06 -24.76
CA ALA A 8 1.86 -35.36 -23.50
C ALA A 8 2.75 -35.40 -22.25
N LYS A 9 4.08 -35.30 -22.38
CA LYS A 9 5.00 -35.36 -21.23
C LYS A 9 5.52 -34.01 -20.73
N SER A 10 5.25 -32.90 -21.44
CA SER A 10 5.69 -31.55 -21.02
C SER A 10 4.68 -30.80 -20.15
N PHE A 11 3.42 -31.25 -20.09
CA PHE A 11 2.37 -30.55 -19.32
C PHE A 11 2.25 -31.00 -17.87
N ALA A 12 2.78 -32.15 -17.51
CA ALA A 12 2.67 -32.71 -16.16
C ALA A 12 3.75 -32.18 -15.19
N SER A 13 4.89 -31.68 -15.70
CA SER A 13 5.99 -31.19 -14.84
C SER A 13 5.86 -29.73 -14.40
N THR A 14 5.03 -28.93 -15.10
CA THR A 14 4.87 -27.49 -14.79
C THR A 14 3.75 -27.24 -13.77
N VAL A 15 2.82 -28.19 -13.61
CA VAL A 15 1.73 -28.08 -12.62
C VAL A 15 2.19 -28.51 -11.21
N LEU A 16 3.24 -29.32 -11.09
CA LEU A 16 3.71 -29.80 -9.79
C LEU A 16 4.65 -28.81 -9.07
N LEU A 17 5.22 -27.82 -9.77
CA LEU A 17 6.12 -26.82 -9.16
C LEU A 17 5.38 -25.62 -8.57
N VAL A 18 4.12 -25.40 -8.95
CA VAL A 18 3.29 -24.29 -8.41
C VAL A 18 2.63 -24.69 -7.09
N THR A 19 2.46 -25.98 -6.82
CA THR A 19 1.77 -26.46 -5.61
C THR A 19 2.70 -26.54 -4.37
N VAL A 20 4.00 -26.52 -4.54
CA VAL A 20 4.95 -26.63 -3.40
C VAL A 20 5.33 -25.26 -2.82
N LEU A 21 5.20 -24.16 -3.58
CA LEU A 21 5.46 -22.81 -3.05
C LEU A 21 4.26 -22.18 -2.29
N ALA A 22 3.06 -22.73 -2.46
CA ALA A 22 1.86 -22.30 -1.73
C ALA A 22 1.80 -22.79 -0.27
N LEU A 23 2.70 -23.73 0.12
CA LEU A 23 2.75 -24.31 1.47
C LEU A 23 3.67 -23.56 2.43
N ALA A 24 4.44 -22.58 1.97
CA ALA A 24 5.33 -21.80 2.84
C ALA A 24 4.69 -20.50 3.38
N VAL A 25 3.54 -20.07 2.83
CA VAL A 25 2.68 -19.07 3.47
C VAL A 25 1.56 -19.83 4.17
N GLY A 26 1.89 -20.39 5.32
CA GLY A 26 0.94 -21.15 6.12
C GLY A 26 -0.37 -20.36 6.26
N PHE A 27 -1.47 -20.95 5.80
CA PHE A 27 -2.80 -20.63 6.27
C PHE A 27 -2.82 -20.88 7.78
N ILE A 28 -2.40 -19.86 8.55
CA ILE A 28 -2.61 -19.87 10.00
C ILE A 28 -4.10 -19.67 10.17
N LYS A 29 -4.83 -20.77 10.42
CA LYS A 29 -6.15 -20.68 11.02
C LYS A 29 -6.00 -19.75 12.24
N PRO A 30 -6.83 -18.72 12.41
CA PRO A 30 -6.81 -17.94 13.62
C PRO A 30 -7.29 -18.85 14.76
N GLY A 31 -6.37 -19.48 15.42
CA GLY A 31 -6.59 -20.04 16.76
C GLY A 31 -6.63 -18.87 17.72
N PHE A 32 -7.79 -18.22 17.83
CA PHE A 32 -8.04 -17.29 18.91
C PHE A 32 -8.24 -18.12 20.19
N THR A 33 -7.17 -18.38 20.90
CA THR A 33 -7.30 -18.61 22.33
C THR A 33 -7.39 -17.22 22.98
N ASN A 34 -8.49 -16.98 23.68
CA ASN A 34 -8.76 -15.75 24.44
C ASN A 34 -7.80 -15.54 25.64
N ASP A 35 -6.69 -16.24 25.69
CA ASP A 35 -5.78 -16.27 26.85
C ASP A 35 -4.62 -15.27 26.82
N SER A 36 -4.59 -14.34 25.82
CA SER A 36 -3.49 -13.37 25.73
C SER A 36 -3.83 -11.95 26.20
N GLN A 37 -4.94 -11.76 26.93
CA GLN A 37 -5.39 -10.42 27.33
C GLN A 37 -4.72 -9.85 28.60
N ASP A 38 -3.83 -10.57 29.28
CA ASP A 38 -3.34 -10.13 30.62
C ASP A 38 -1.82 -9.95 30.75
N LYS A 39 -1.03 -9.99 29.68
CA LYS A 39 0.40 -9.69 29.80
C LYS A 39 0.74 -8.36 29.13
N ARG A 40 0.59 -7.25 29.89
CA ARG A 40 1.25 -6.01 29.57
C ARG A 40 2.76 -6.24 29.49
N ILE A 41 3.40 -5.64 28.51
CA ILE A 41 4.86 -5.72 28.34
C ILE A 41 5.54 -4.53 29.01
N THR A 42 6.82 -4.60 29.31
CA THR A 42 7.60 -3.43 29.71
C THR A 42 8.20 -2.75 28.47
N ILE A 43 8.69 -1.54 28.64
CA ILE A 43 9.28 -0.76 27.52
C ILE A 43 10.51 -1.46 26.91
N GLU A 44 11.24 -2.22 27.74
CA GLU A 44 12.42 -2.99 27.33
C GLU A 44 12.05 -4.23 26.50
N ASN A 45 10.84 -4.73 26.67
CA ASN A 45 10.35 -5.94 26.02
C ASN A 45 9.45 -5.66 24.81
N ILE A 46 9.41 -4.40 24.33
CA ILE A 46 8.68 -4.06 23.12
C ILE A 46 9.28 -4.80 21.94
N PRO A 47 8.47 -5.57 21.17
CA PRO A 47 8.97 -6.25 19.99
C PRO A 47 9.55 -5.26 18.97
N THR A 48 10.71 -5.55 18.41
CA THR A 48 11.33 -4.75 17.36
C THR A 48 11.10 -5.33 15.96
N TYR A 49 10.68 -6.58 15.91
CA TYR A 49 10.41 -7.26 14.64
C TYR A 49 9.02 -6.89 14.10
N LYS A 50 8.98 -6.25 12.93
CA LYS A 50 7.76 -5.66 12.35
C LYS A 50 6.63 -6.69 12.17
N LEU A 51 6.96 -7.93 11.83
CA LEU A 51 5.97 -9.00 11.67
C LEU A 51 5.30 -9.40 13.00
N GLU A 52 6.04 -9.38 14.09
CA GLU A 52 5.51 -9.65 15.43
C GLU A 52 4.55 -8.53 15.86
N LEU A 53 4.96 -7.27 15.68
CA LEU A 53 4.12 -6.09 15.93
C LEU A 53 2.78 -6.17 15.20
N THR A 54 2.80 -6.57 13.93
CA THR A 54 1.58 -6.65 13.11
C THR A 54 0.72 -7.86 13.46
N ARG A 55 1.34 -9.01 13.78
CA ARG A 55 0.62 -10.22 14.19
C ARG A 55 -0.06 -10.10 15.53
N SER A 56 0.49 -9.34 16.47
CA SER A 56 -0.12 -9.09 17.78
C SER A 56 -1.28 -8.06 17.71
N SER A 57 -1.41 -7.31 16.63
CA SER A 57 -2.44 -6.27 16.48
C SER A 57 -3.77 -6.80 15.98
N VAL A 58 -4.79 -6.76 16.84
CA VAL A 58 -6.18 -7.10 16.46
C VAL A 58 -6.70 -6.18 15.35
N MET A 59 -6.35 -4.90 15.38
CA MET A 59 -6.76 -3.92 14.37
C MET A 59 -6.19 -4.28 12.99
N ILE A 60 -4.90 -4.58 12.91
CA ILE A 60 -4.23 -4.91 11.65
C ILE A 60 -4.76 -6.24 11.12
N GLN A 61 -4.92 -7.26 11.99
CA GLN A 61 -5.49 -8.55 11.61
C GLN A 61 -6.91 -8.42 11.03
N LYS A 62 -7.79 -7.67 11.71
CA LYS A 62 -9.16 -7.41 11.21
C LYS A 62 -9.13 -6.68 9.86
N SER A 63 -8.25 -5.69 9.70
CA SER A 63 -8.12 -4.94 8.45
C SER A 63 -7.59 -5.82 7.32
N TRP A 64 -6.59 -6.66 7.59
CA TRP A 64 -6.05 -7.61 6.62
C TRP A 64 -7.10 -8.63 6.16
N ASN A 65 -7.80 -9.25 7.10
CA ASN A 65 -8.88 -10.20 6.78
C ASN A 65 -9.99 -9.54 5.97
N TYR A 66 -10.30 -8.27 6.27
CA TYR A 66 -11.24 -7.49 5.46
C TYR A 66 -10.74 -7.32 4.03
N LEU A 67 -9.48 -6.91 3.82
CA LEU A 67 -8.91 -6.76 2.47
C LEU A 67 -8.94 -8.07 1.70
N LEU A 68 -8.53 -9.19 2.32
CA LEU A 68 -8.59 -10.51 1.69
C LEU A 68 -10.04 -10.89 1.33
N SER A 69 -11.02 -10.57 2.18
CA SER A 69 -12.43 -10.82 1.89
C SER A 69 -12.91 -10.02 0.67
N LYS A 70 -12.39 -8.78 0.48
CA LYS A 70 -12.75 -7.93 -0.66
C LYS A 70 -12.05 -8.36 -1.94
N ILE A 71 -10.81 -8.82 -1.87
CA ILE A 71 -10.15 -9.48 -3.00
C ILE A 71 -10.98 -10.72 -3.44
N ASN A 72 -11.40 -11.55 -2.49
CA ASN A 72 -12.19 -12.74 -2.77
C ASN A 72 -13.61 -12.44 -3.30
N SER A 73 -14.14 -11.25 -3.06
CA SER A 73 -15.46 -10.83 -3.59
C SER A 73 -15.43 -10.30 -5.03
N ILE A 74 -14.24 -10.15 -5.64
CA ILE A 74 -14.10 -9.81 -7.07
C ILE A 74 -14.64 -10.99 -7.88
N SER A 75 -15.62 -10.73 -8.75
CA SER A 75 -16.34 -11.75 -9.52
C SER A 75 -15.43 -12.42 -10.55
N SER A 76 -14.62 -11.63 -11.27
CA SER A 76 -13.65 -12.14 -12.24
C SER A 76 -12.54 -12.93 -11.56
N SER A 77 -12.51 -14.24 -11.77
CA SER A 77 -11.49 -15.14 -11.20
C SER A 77 -10.06 -14.76 -11.64
N LYS A 78 -9.90 -14.33 -12.89
CA LYS A 78 -8.61 -13.87 -13.43
C LYS A 78 -8.15 -12.59 -12.74
N LEU A 79 -9.03 -11.58 -12.61
CA LEU A 79 -8.72 -10.31 -11.93
C LEU A 79 -8.42 -10.55 -10.45
N ARG A 80 -9.24 -11.34 -9.77
CA ARG A 80 -9.04 -11.73 -8.37
C ARG A 80 -7.67 -12.36 -8.13
N ALA A 81 -7.27 -13.33 -8.99
CA ALA A 81 -5.95 -13.97 -8.87
C ALA A 81 -4.80 -12.99 -9.09
N GLN A 82 -4.94 -12.05 -10.03
CA GLN A 82 -3.93 -11.01 -10.27
C GLN A 82 -3.79 -10.06 -9.09
N VAL A 83 -4.90 -9.54 -8.54
CA VAL A 83 -4.89 -8.68 -7.35
C VAL A 83 -4.27 -9.40 -6.16
N LEU A 84 -4.71 -10.63 -5.88
CA LEU A 84 -4.16 -11.44 -4.79
C LEU A 84 -2.65 -11.64 -4.94
N SER A 85 -2.17 -11.93 -6.14
CA SER A 85 -0.75 -12.14 -6.39
C SER A 85 0.09 -10.89 -6.17
N MET A 86 -0.43 -9.68 -6.40
CA MET A 86 0.25 -8.42 -6.11
C MET A 86 0.32 -8.12 -4.61
N TYR A 87 -0.63 -8.61 -3.82
CA TYR A 87 -0.59 -8.54 -2.35
C TYR A 87 0.38 -9.56 -1.73
N GLN A 88 0.54 -10.72 -2.37
CA GLN A 88 1.46 -11.78 -1.94
C GLN A 88 2.90 -11.51 -2.36
N ASN A 89 3.10 -10.94 -3.55
CA ASN A 89 4.41 -10.56 -4.05
C ASN A 89 4.45 -9.03 -4.28
N THR A 90 5.08 -8.34 -3.36
CA THR A 90 5.22 -6.88 -3.37
C THR A 90 6.41 -6.38 -4.20
N ALA A 91 7.22 -7.28 -4.78
CA ALA A 91 8.23 -6.94 -5.77
C ALA A 91 7.54 -6.79 -7.14
N PRO A 92 7.64 -5.61 -7.81
CA PRO A 92 7.02 -5.43 -9.12
C PRO A 92 7.64 -6.36 -10.16
N THR A 93 6.81 -7.09 -10.91
CA THR A 93 7.28 -8.08 -11.90
C THR A 93 7.88 -7.42 -13.14
N PHE A 94 7.52 -6.19 -13.46
CA PHE A 94 8.15 -5.42 -14.54
C PHE A 94 9.65 -5.16 -14.29
N MET A 95 10.14 -5.28 -13.04
CA MET A 95 11.57 -5.18 -12.74
C MET A 95 12.43 -6.20 -13.50
N ALA A 96 11.80 -7.24 -14.06
CA ALA A 96 12.46 -8.15 -15.00
C ALA A 96 13.03 -7.42 -16.26
N LEU A 97 12.49 -6.25 -16.62
CA LEU A 97 13.00 -5.40 -17.69
C LEU A 97 14.28 -4.63 -17.31
N TYR A 98 14.54 -4.48 -16.00
CA TYR A 98 15.52 -3.55 -15.44
C TYR A 98 16.59 -4.26 -14.60
N GLN A 99 17.10 -5.39 -15.10
CA GLN A 99 18.13 -6.18 -14.42
C GLN A 99 19.56 -5.61 -14.58
N THR A 100 19.75 -4.65 -15.49
CA THR A 100 21.06 -4.02 -15.75
C THR A 100 20.98 -2.52 -15.52
N ASP A 101 22.09 -1.90 -15.12
CA ASP A 101 22.17 -0.44 -14.97
C ASP A 101 21.88 0.28 -16.29
N LYS A 102 22.29 -0.31 -17.43
CA LYS A 102 21.98 0.23 -18.75
C LYS A 102 20.46 0.31 -18.98
N SER A 103 19.71 -0.74 -18.65
CA SER A 103 18.24 -0.74 -18.82
C SER A 103 17.55 0.26 -17.88
N LYS A 104 18.03 0.39 -16.63
CA LYS A 104 17.53 1.39 -15.69
C LYS A 104 17.80 2.81 -16.19
N ARG A 105 19.01 3.11 -16.66
CA ARG A 105 19.36 4.42 -17.24
C ARG A 105 18.53 4.73 -18.48
N THR A 106 18.30 3.75 -19.35
CA THR A 106 17.49 3.95 -20.56
C THR A 106 16.05 4.37 -20.21
N VAL A 107 15.40 3.76 -19.21
CA VAL A 107 14.05 4.17 -18.82
C VAL A 107 14.06 5.53 -18.10
N TYR A 108 15.08 5.80 -17.29
CA TYR A 108 15.27 7.12 -16.67
C TYR A 108 15.35 8.23 -17.75
N GLU A 109 16.20 8.06 -18.78
CA GLU A 109 16.34 9.01 -19.88
C GLU A 109 15.03 9.22 -20.66
N LYS A 110 14.23 8.15 -20.86
CA LYS A 110 12.90 8.27 -21.48
C LYS A 110 11.95 9.11 -20.64
N LEU A 111 11.91 8.89 -19.31
CA LEU A 111 11.08 9.67 -18.40
C LEU A 111 11.54 11.13 -18.34
N LEU A 112 12.85 11.37 -18.31
CA LEU A 112 13.43 12.71 -18.31
C LEU A 112 13.10 13.46 -19.60
N LYS A 113 13.30 12.83 -20.77
CA LYS A 113 12.96 13.40 -22.09
C LYS A 113 11.46 13.72 -22.21
N ALA A 114 10.60 12.94 -21.57
CA ALA A 114 9.16 13.16 -21.52
C ALA A 114 8.74 14.24 -20.49
N GLY A 115 9.68 14.79 -19.70
CA GLY A 115 9.39 15.77 -18.65
C GLY A 115 8.61 15.18 -17.45
N PHE A 116 8.82 13.90 -17.15
CA PHE A 116 8.12 13.19 -16.08
C PHE A 116 8.91 13.07 -14.78
N ILE A 117 10.21 13.37 -14.81
CA ILE A 117 11.09 13.42 -13.64
C ILE A 117 11.89 14.70 -13.63
N ASP A 118 12.22 15.17 -12.44
CA ASP A 118 13.13 16.28 -12.18
C ASP A 118 14.45 15.73 -11.67
N VAL A 119 15.55 16.07 -12.34
CA VAL A 119 16.91 15.63 -11.98
C VAL A 119 17.36 16.10 -10.58
N SER A 120 16.74 17.16 -10.06
CA SER A 120 17.03 17.65 -8.71
C SER A 120 16.43 16.77 -7.61
N THR A 121 15.43 15.95 -7.93
CA THR A 121 14.68 15.12 -6.97
C THR A 121 14.85 13.62 -7.19
N VAL A 122 15.17 13.20 -8.41
CA VAL A 122 15.33 11.77 -8.76
C VAL A 122 16.67 11.56 -9.45
N ASP A 123 17.58 10.87 -8.77
CA ASP A 123 18.86 10.47 -9.36
C ASP A 123 18.66 9.29 -10.34
N LYS A 124 19.49 9.27 -11.39
CA LYS A 124 19.47 8.22 -12.43
C LYS A 124 19.72 6.81 -11.89
N ASP A 125 20.46 6.70 -10.79
CA ASP A 125 20.79 5.42 -10.18
C ASP A 125 19.76 5.00 -9.12
N ASN A 126 18.85 5.92 -8.70
CA ASN A 126 17.83 5.72 -7.66
C ASN A 126 16.39 5.76 -8.19
N LEU A 127 16.18 5.59 -9.52
CA LEU A 127 14.82 5.54 -10.08
C LEU A 127 13.99 4.39 -9.50
N PHE A 128 14.62 3.28 -9.14
CA PHE A 128 13.97 2.15 -8.47
C PHE A 128 14.73 1.79 -7.21
N PRO A 129 14.02 1.45 -6.11
CA PRO A 129 14.64 0.83 -4.96
C PRO A 129 15.38 -0.45 -5.33
N GLU A 130 16.48 -0.72 -4.63
CA GLU A 130 17.23 -1.94 -4.86
C GLU A 130 16.42 -3.18 -4.48
N LEU A 131 16.45 -4.19 -5.36
CA LEU A 131 15.97 -5.54 -5.09
C LEU A 131 17.17 -6.48 -4.98
N LYS A 132 17.32 -7.15 -3.85
CA LYS A 132 18.35 -8.18 -3.66
C LYS A 132 18.25 -9.28 -4.72
N LYS A 133 17.02 -9.70 -5.04
CA LYS A 133 16.65 -10.62 -6.14
C LYS A 133 15.19 -10.36 -6.52
N LEU A 134 14.81 -10.58 -7.77
CA LEU A 134 13.41 -10.45 -8.23
C LEU A 134 12.44 -11.42 -7.52
N THR A 135 12.95 -12.49 -6.93
CA THR A 135 12.17 -13.49 -6.19
C THR A 135 12.05 -13.20 -4.70
N ILE A 136 12.77 -12.18 -4.21
CA ILE A 136 12.74 -11.78 -2.79
C ILE A 136 11.91 -10.49 -2.69
N ILE A 137 10.77 -10.58 -2.00
CA ILE A 137 9.95 -9.41 -1.72
C ILE A 137 10.72 -8.44 -0.81
N PRO A 138 10.63 -7.12 -1.05
CA PRO A 138 11.30 -6.12 -0.21
C PRO A 138 10.78 -6.16 1.23
N GLN A 139 9.46 -6.24 1.36
CA GLN A 139 8.75 -6.51 2.62
C GLN A 139 7.32 -6.98 2.32
N PRO A 140 6.67 -7.73 3.24
CA PRO A 140 5.27 -8.09 3.07
C PRO A 140 4.35 -6.87 3.09
N PHE A 141 3.28 -6.87 2.30
CA PHE A 141 2.24 -5.85 2.36
C PHE A 141 1.69 -5.66 3.79
N PHE A 142 1.57 -6.78 4.50
CA PHE A 142 1.06 -6.84 5.87
C PHE A 142 1.89 -6.06 6.89
N THR A 143 3.18 -5.84 6.66
CA THR A 143 4.09 -5.14 7.58
C THR A 143 4.45 -3.74 7.13
N ALA A 144 4.07 -3.35 5.91
CA ALA A 144 4.44 -2.07 5.33
C ALA A 144 3.76 -0.89 6.04
N PRO A 145 4.42 0.27 6.13
CA PRO A 145 3.80 1.51 6.59
C PRO A 145 2.88 2.06 5.51
N GLY A 146 1.91 2.89 5.90
CA GLY A 146 1.03 3.58 4.95
C GLY A 146 1.68 4.77 4.23
N GLY A 147 2.78 5.27 4.76
CA GLY A 147 3.57 6.37 4.23
C GLY A 147 4.75 6.67 5.13
N SER A 148 5.49 7.76 4.87
CA SER A 148 6.62 8.23 5.67
C SER A 148 6.18 8.96 6.95
N LEU A 149 7.18 9.42 7.74
CA LEU A 149 6.95 10.17 8.98
C LEU A 149 6.11 11.45 8.76
N ASN A 150 6.29 12.10 7.63
CA ASN A 150 5.62 13.35 7.28
C ASN A 150 4.27 13.15 6.57
N GLU A 151 3.84 11.87 6.40
CA GLU A 151 2.60 11.51 5.73
C GLU A 151 1.61 10.92 6.71
N HIS A 152 1.14 9.68 6.49
CA HIS A 152 0.12 9.07 7.33
C HIS A 152 0.40 7.57 7.57
N HIS A 153 -0.15 7.03 8.67
CA HIS A 153 -0.06 5.61 9.01
C HIS A 153 1.39 5.07 9.06
N TYR A 154 2.30 5.88 9.61
CA TYR A 154 3.72 5.57 9.75
C TYR A 154 3.98 4.64 10.93
N TYR A 155 3.51 3.40 10.80
CA TYR A 155 3.74 2.29 11.74
C TYR A 155 3.63 0.95 11.00
N PRO A 156 4.24 -0.14 11.52
CA PRO A 156 4.11 -1.46 10.92
C PRO A 156 2.65 -1.87 10.77
N GLY A 157 2.26 -2.26 9.55
CA GLY A 157 0.87 -2.59 9.18
C GLY A 157 -0.03 -1.38 8.89
N GLY A 158 0.51 -0.16 8.94
CA GLY A 158 -0.25 1.05 8.61
C GLY A 158 -0.83 1.04 7.21
N LEU A 159 -0.14 0.43 6.24
CA LEU A 159 -0.64 0.26 4.87
C LEU A 159 -1.94 -0.56 4.83
N VAL A 160 -2.01 -1.64 5.59
CA VAL A 160 -3.21 -2.49 5.67
C VAL A 160 -4.41 -1.69 6.19
N VAL A 161 -4.19 -0.88 7.22
CA VAL A 161 -5.25 -0.06 7.84
C VAL A 161 -5.72 1.03 6.89
N SER A 162 -4.80 1.79 6.28
CA SER A 162 -5.14 2.85 5.33
C SER A 162 -5.87 2.32 4.09
N THR A 163 -5.39 1.22 3.52
CA THR A 163 -6.05 0.58 2.38
C THR A 163 -7.45 0.07 2.75
N ALA A 164 -7.62 -0.52 3.94
CA ALA A 164 -8.92 -0.98 4.39
C ALA A 164 -9.95 0.15 4.56
N ILE A 165 -9.52 1.32 5.04
CA ILE A 165 -10.37 2.52 5.13
C ILE A 165 -10.80 2.96 3.73
N ASN A 166 -9.85 3.09 2.79
CA ASN A 166 -10.13 3.54 1.43
C ASN A 166 -11.09 2.57 0.70
N VAL A 167 -10.86 1.25 0.81
CA VAL A 167 -11.76 0.25 0.21
C VAL A 167 -13.16 0.29 0.84
N LYS A 168 -13.28 0.53 2.16
CA LYS A 168 -14.59 0.71 2.81
C LYS A 168 -15.31 1.95 2.28
N ALA A 169 -14.60 3.07 2.13
CA ALA A 169 -15.17 4.30 1.59
C ALA A 169 -15.64 4.12 0.13
N THR A 170 -14.82 3.47 -0.72
CA THR A 170 -15.20 3.11 -2.10
C THR A 170 -16.48 2.27 -2.14
N ILE A 171 -16.57 1.24 -1.31
CA ILE A 171 -17.75 0.37 -1.28
C ILE A 171 -18.99 1.12 -0.79
N ALA A 172 -18.84 2.00 0.22
CA ALA A 172 -19.95 2.83 0.67
C ALA A 172 -20.44 3.79 -0.45
N ALA A 173 -19.52 4.41 -1.19
CA ALA A 173 -19.85 5.22 -2.34
C ALA A 173 -20.57 4.40 -3.43
N LEU A 174 -20.08 3.20 -3.77
CA LEU A 174 -20.71 2.31 -4.73
C LEU A 174 -22.18 2.00 -4.36
N TYR A 175 -22.45 1.71 -3.09
CA TYR A 175 -23.82 1.47 -2.63
C TYR A 175 -24.69 2.70 -2.77
N ALA A 176 -24.18 3.89 -2.44
CA ALA A 176 -24.93 5.13 -2.60
C ALA A 176 -25.24 5.43 -4.09
N TYR A 177 -24.27 5.22 -4.97
CA TYR A 177 -24.45 5.42 -6.41
C TYR A 177 -25.43 4.40 -7.01
N LYS A 178 -25.40 3.16 -6.54
CA LYS A 178 -26.36 2.12 -6.94
C LYS A 178 -27.78 2.45 -6.48
N ASP A 179 -27.94 2.87 -5.23
CA ASP A 179 -29.23 3.14 -4.60
C ASP A 179 -29.91 4.39 -5.20
N LEU A 180 -29.14 5.45 -5.45
CA LEU A 180 -29.68 6.76 -5.88
C LEU A 180 -29.68 6.96 -7.40
N TYR A 181 -28.73 6.36 -8.11
CA TYR A 181 -28.52 6.62 -9.54
C TYR A 181 -28.60 5.36 -10.41
N ASP A 182 -28.90 4.21 -9.81
CA ASP A 182 -28.99 2.91 -10.48
C ASP A 182 -27.69 2.52 -11.25
N TYR A 183 -26.55 2.97 -10.79
CA TYR A 183 -25.27 2.56 -11.34
C TYR A 183 -24.93 1.13 -10.86
N VAL A 184 -24.97 0.20 -11.78
CA VAL A 184 -24.72 -1.23 -11.56
C VAL A 184 -23.37 -1.63 -12.18
N ASP A 185 -22.88 -2.81 -11.79
CA ASP A 185 -21.71 -3.47 -12.39
C ASP A 185 -20.38 -2.69 -12.32
N LEU A 186 -20.24 -1.79 -11.32
CA LEU A 186 -19.02 -1.03 -11.09
C LEU A 186 -18.09 -1.67 -10.02
N TYR A 187 -18.53 -2.74 -9.37
CA TYR A 187 -17.91 -3.24 -8.14
C TYR A 187 -16.49 -3.75 -8.39
N ASP A 188 -16.30 -4.62 -9.38
CA ASP A 188 -15.00 -5.26 -9.62
C ASP A 188 -13.93 -4.23 -9.99
N GLU A 189 -14.25 -3.29 -10.87
CA GLU A 189 -13.32 -2.26 -11.33
C GLU A 189 -12.96 -1.27 -10.22
N ALA A 190 -13.96 -0.79 -9.49
CA ALA A 190 -13.74 0.19 -8.42
C ALA A 190 -12.99 -0.44 -7.23
N VAL A 191 -13.39 -1.63 -6.80
CA VAL A 191 -12.75 -2.31 -5.67
C VAL A 191 -11.34 -2.76 -6.02
N ALA A 192 -11.12 -3.32 -7.22
CA ALA A 192 -9.77 -3.68 -7.67
C ALA A 192 -8.89 -2.45 -7.84
N GLY A 193 -9.37 -1.38 -8.46
CA GLY A 193 -8.64 -0.12 -8.61
C GLY A 193 -8.21 0.46 -7.27
N GLN A 194 -9.12 0.48 -6.28
CA GLN A 194 -8.81 0.96 -4.94
C GLN A 194 -7.84 0.04 -4.17
N LEU A 195 -7.99 -1.28 -4.28
CA LEU A 195 -7.06 -2.24 -3.68
C LEU A 195 -5.63 -2.07 -4.24
N LEU A 196 -5.51 -1.80 -5.54
CA LEU A 196 -4.24 -1.69 -6.24
C LEU A 196 -3.57 -0.32 -6.11
N GLN A 197 -4.30 0.73 -5.69
CA GLN A 197 -3.77 2.09 -5.58
C GLN A 197 -2.47 2.17 -4.77
N ALA A 198 -2.37 1.39 -3.70
CA ALA A 198 -1.23 1.41 -2.79
C ALA A 198 -0.33 0.15 -2.88
N CYS A 199 -0.50 -0.70 -3.93
CA CYS A 199 0.16 -2.01 -4.02
C CYS A 199 1.69 -1.93 -4.11
N ALA A 200 2.27 -0.84 -4.63
CA ALA A 200 3.71 -0.65 -4.70
C ALA A 200 4.31 0.10 -3.50
N LYS A 201 3.51 0.53 -2.53
CA LYS A 201 4.05 1.16 -1.31
C LYS A 201 5.06 0.27 -0.57
N PRO A 202 4.88 -1.07 -0.44
CA PRO A 202 5.90 -1.92 0.17
C PRO A 202 7.23 -1.94 -0.57
N PHE A 203 7.23 -1.65 -1.86
CA PHE A 203 8.45 -1.55 -2.68
C PHE A 203 9.16 -0.22 -2.48
N ILE A 204 8.44 0.86 -2.27
CA ILE A 204 9.00 2.22 -2.07
C ILE A 204 9.33 2.47 -0.60
N TYR A 205 8.37 2.31 0.32
CA TYR A 205 8.53 2.59 1.74
C TYR A 205 9.07 1.37 2.49
N GLN A 206 10.37 1.08 2.31
CA GLN A 206 11.02 -0.04 2.97
C GLN A 206 11.52 0.35 4.36
N TRP A 207 11.19 -0.46 5.38
CA TRP A 207 11.71 -0.28 6.74
C TRP A 207 13.23 -0.46 6.77
N GLN A 208 13.92 0.52 7.31
CA GLN A 208 15.33 0.48 7.63
C GLN A 208 15.57 -0.08 9.05
N ASP A 209 16.83 -0.31 9.41
CA ASP A 209 17.20 -0.90 10.70
C ASP A 209 16.96 0.02 11.90
N ASP A 210 16.88 1.33 11.66
CA ASP A 210 16.60 2.39 12.63
C ASP A 210 15.10 2.68 12.81
N PHE A 211 14.21 1.89 12.20
CA PHE A 211 12.77 2.09 12.09
C PHE A 211 12.34 3.31 11.26
N GLU A 212 13.22 3.86 10.49
CA GLU A 212 12.86 4.80 9.44
C GLU A 212 12.41 4.07 8.17
N VAL A 213 11.81 4.79 7.24
CA VAL A 213 11.47 4.27 5.92
C VAL A 213 12.08 5.16 4.85
N THR A 214 12.37 4.54 3.72
CA THR A 214 12.73 5.30 2.51
C THR A 214 11.61 6.27 2.15
N GLU A 215 11.96 7.47 1.72
CA GLU A 215 11.00 8.47 1.29
C GLU A 215 10.51 8.20 -0.13
N ASP A 216 9.28 8.65 -0.43
CA ASP A 216 8.72 8.62 -1.78
C ASP A 216 9.17 9.87 -2.55
N TYR A 217 9.24 9.77 -3.84
CA TYR A 217 9.60 10.83 -4.78
C TYR A 217 8.51 11.02 -5.84
N LEU A 218 8.66 12.02 -6.70
CA LEU A 218 7.64 12.33 -7.71
C LEU A 218 8.05 11.84 -9.09
N ILE A 219 7.11 11.17 -9.76
CA ILE A 219 7.15 10.86 -11.19
C ILE A 219 5.88 11.41 -11.83
N ALA A 220 6.01 12.20 -12.87
CA ALA A 220 4.89 12.82 -13.59
C ALA A 220 3.97 13.68 -12.69
N GLY A 221 4.49 14.18 -11.55
CA GLY A 221 3.74 14.98 -10.58
C GLY A 221 2.94 14.17 -9.57
N ALA A 222 3.00 12.83 -9.62
CA ALA A 222 2.41 11.92 -8.63
C ALA A 222 3.51 11.19 -7.86
N LYS A 223 3.16 10.59 -6.71
CA LYS A 223 4.09 9.77 -5.93
C LYS A 223 4.58 8.57 -6.74
N ALA A 224 5.87 8.26 -6.66
CA ALA A 224 6.46 7.13 -7.38
C ALA A 224 5.77 5.81 -7.01
N SER A 225 5.34 5.63 -5.76
CA SER A 225 4.57 4.44 -5.34
C SER A 225 3.28 4.26 -6.15
N GLN A 226 2.60 5.34 -6.53
CA GLN A 226 1.39 5.29 -7.38
C GLN A 226 1.76 4.93 -8.83
N VAL A 227 2.77 5.61 -9.39
CA VAL A 227 3.20 5.38 -10.78
C VAL A 227 3.75 3.96 -10.96
N ILE A 228 4.57 3.47 -10.02
CA ILE A 228 5.15 2.13 -10.03
C ILE A 228 4.07 1.05 -9.86
N GLY A 229 3.08 1.28 -8.99
CA GLY A 229 1.93 0.39 -8.86
C GLY A 229 1.11 0.30 -10.14
N LEU A 230 0.90 1.45 -10.81
CA LEU A 230 0.22 1.51 -12.09
C LEU A 230 1.04 0.82 -13.20
N SER A 231 2.37 0.98 -13.20
CA SER A 231 3.27 0.30 -14.13
C SER A 231 3.16 -1.22 -14.01
N GLU A 232 3.04 -1.74 -12.79
CA GLU A 232 2.85 -3.17 -12.56
C GLU A 232 1.51 -3.67 -13.12
N SER A 233 0.43 -2.90 -12.93
CA SER A 233 -0.89 -3.24 -13.47
C SER A 233 -0.91 -3.21 -15.00
N ILE A 234 -0.24 -2.23 -15.63
CA ILE A 234 -0.06 -2.14 -17.08
C ILE A 234 0.78 -3.30 -17.60
N PHE A 235 1.90 -3.61 -16.94
CA PHE A 235 2.79 -4.70 -17.34
C PHE A 235 2.09 -6.06 -17.32
N ARG A 236 1.21 -6.29 -16.33
CA ARG A 236 0.41 -7.50 -16.18
C ARG A 236 -0.83 -7.55 -17.10
N ASN A 237 -1.08 -6.53 -17.90
CA ASN A 237 -2.27 -6.41 -18.75
C ASN A 237 -3.59 -6.60 -17.96
N LEU A 238 -3.72 -5.87 -16.85
CA LEU A 238 -5.00 -5.79 -16.14
C LEU A 238 -6.07 -5.13 -17.03
N PRO A 239 -7.38 -5.32 -16.77
CA PRO A 239 -8.43 -4.66 -17.52
C PRO A 239 -8.27 -3.14 -17.52
N VAL A 240 -8.54 -2.49 -18.67
CA VAL A 240 -8.38 -1.04 -18.88
C VAL A 240 -9.11 -0.24 -17.79
N ASN A 241 -10.37 -0.58 -17.51
CA ASN A 241 -11.16 0.12 -16.50
C ASN A 241 -10.55 0.01 -15.08
N VAL A 242 -9.91 -1.12 -14.76
CA VAL A 242 -9.22 -1.31 -13.47
C VAL A 242 -7.96 -0.45 -13.39
N ILE A 243 -7.16 -0.40 -14.47
CA ILE A 243 -5.93 0.42 -14.51
C ILE A 243 -6.27 1.90 -14.37
N ILE A 244 -7.29 2.39 -15.10
CA ILE A 244 -7.70 3.80 -15.00
C ILE A 244 -8.34 4.08 -13.64
N ALA A 245 -9.18 3.17 -13.10
CA ALA A 245 -9.70 3.29 -11.74
C ALA A 245 -8.58 3.37 -10.69
N GLN A 246 -7.52 2.57 -10.83
CA GLN A 246 -6.34 2.65 -9.95
C GLN A 246 -5.66 4.02 -10.03
N ALA A 247 -5.49 4.59 -11.21
CA ALA A 247 -4.94 5.93 -11.38
C ALA A 247 -5.84 7.01 -10.74
N CYS A 248 -7.16 6.92 -10.96
CA CYS A 248 -8.16 7.83 -10.38
C CYS A 248 -8.29 7.68 -8.85
N ALA A 249 -8.01 6.51 -8.29
CA ALA A 249 -7.98 6.32 -6.84
C ALA A 249 -6.85 7.12 -6.17
N GLY A 250 -5.74 7.36 -6.86
CA GLY A 250 -4.64 8.21 -6.40
C GLY A 250 -4.78 9.68 -6.80
N LEU A 251 -5.44 9.96 -7.93
CA LEU A 251 -5.65 11.28 -8.51
C LEU A 251 -7.14 11.42 -8.88
N PRO A 252 -8.01 11.96 -8.00
CA PRO A 252 -9.43 12.05 -8.26
C PRO A 252 -9.76 12.82 -9.54
N LEU A 253 -10.58 12.22 -10.40
CA LEU A 253 -11.06 12.81 -11.65
C LEU A 253 -12.25 13.73 -11.39
N GLN A 254 -12.02 15.04 -11.27
CA GLN A 254 -13.05 16.05 -10.98
C GLN A 254 -13.11 17.17 -12.03
N SER A 255 -12.06 17.33 -12.81
CA SER A 255 -11.91 18.40 -13.80
C SER A 255 -11.04 17.95 -14.98
N SER A 256 -11.02 18.74 -16.04
CA SER A 256 -10.12 18.52 -17.18
C SER A 256 -8.63 18.65 -16.81
N SER A 257 -8.28 19.40 -15.77
CA SER A 257 -6.92 19.48 -15.27
C SER A 257 -6.50 18.18 -14.57
N ASP A 258 -7.42 17.55 -13.84
CA ASP A 258 -7.17 16.25 -13.18
C ASP A 258 -7.02 15.15 -14.23
N GLU A 259 -7.85 15.17 -15.28
CA GLU A 259 -7.72 14.23 -16.39
C GLU A 259 -6.33 14.35 -17.05
N LYS A 260 -5.84 15.57 -17.30
CA LYS A 260 -4.48 15.77 -17.83
C LYS A 260 -3.39 15.22 -16.90
N ALA A 261 -3.57 15.37 -15.58
CA ALA A 261 -2.63 14.78 -14.60
C ALA A 261 -2.67 13.25 -14.64
N ILE A 262 -3.86 12.64 -14.70
CA ILE A 262 -4.03 11.19 -14.81
C ILE A 262 -3.40 10.67 -16.10
N VAL A 263 -3.65 11.32 -17.24
CA VAL A 263 -3.03 10.98 -18.54
C VAL A 263 -1.51 11.02 -18.46
N LYS A 264 -0.95 12.05 -17.81
CA LYS A 264 0.49 12.19 -17.61
C LYS A 264 1.07 11.02 -16.80
N VAL A 265 0.39 10.62 -15.73
CA VAL A 265 0.76 9.47 -14.89
C VAL A 265 0.66 8.16 -15.66
N ILE A 266 -0.40 7.93 -16.43
CA ILE A 266 -0.55 6.75 -17.28
C ILE A 266 0.58 6.66 -18.32
N LYS A 267 0.95 7.77 -18.96
CA LYS A 267 2.09 7.83 -19.90
C LYS A 267 3.41 7.44 -19.22
N ALA A 268 3.70 7.98 -18.04
CA ALA A 268 4.90 7.66 -17.29
C ALA A 268 4.93 6.18 -16.88
N ALA A 269 3.81 5.66 -16.37
CA ALA A 269 3.68 4.26 -15.99
C ALA A 269 3.82 3.30 -17.18
N ALA A 270 3.30 3.67 -18.34
CA ALA A 270 3.44 2.90 -19.58
C ALA A 270 4.90 2.85 -20.08
N ILE A 271 5.65 3.96 -19.97
CA ILE A 271 7.10 4.00 -20.26
C ILE A 271 7.84 3.01 -19.35
N ILE A 272 7.55 3.01 -18.04
CA ILE A 272 8.16 2.08 -17.09
C ILE A 272 7.75 0.63 -17.39
N ALA A 273 6.52 0.38 -17.74
CA ALA A 273 6.03 -0.95 -18.11
C ALA A 273 6.53 -1.43 -19.49
N GLY A 274 7.18 -0.55 -20.27
CA GLY A 274 7.60 -0.88 -21.63
C GLY A 274 6.43 -1.15 -22.57
N ARG A 275 5.31 -0.42 -22.40
CA ARG A 275 4.05 -0.60 -23.15
C ARG A 275 3.59 0.70 -23.83
N ASP A 276 2.78 0.58 -24.86
CA ASP A 276 2.10 1.71 -25.51
C ASP A 276 0.71 1.88 -24.89
N PRO A 277 0.41 3.00 -24.19
CA PRO A 277 -0.87 3.20 -23.55
C PRO A 277 -2.03 3.41 -24.54
N ILE A 278 -1.76 3.88 -25.75
CA ILE A 278 -2.78 4.04 -26.80
C ILE A 278 -3.16 2.65 -27.35
N ALA A 279 -2.17 1.82 -27.68
CA ALA A 279 -2.41 0.46 -28.16
C ALA A 279 -3.12 -0.41 -27.14
N LEU A 280 -2.94 -0.13 -25.84
CA LEU A 280 -3.66 -0.80 -24.76
C LEU A 280 -5.08 -0.24 -24.51
N GLY A 281 -5.48 0.84 -25.17
CA GLY A 281 -6.75 1.51 -24.94
C GLY A 281 -6.86 2.27 -23.61
N LEU A 282 -5.72 2.60 -23.00
CA LEU A 282 -5.67 3.39 -21.75
C LEU A 282 -5.84 4.88 -22.00
N LEU A 283 -5.56 5.33 -23.23
CA LEU A 283 -5.70 6.72 -23.67
C LEU A 283 -6.48 6.76 -24.98
N SER A 284 -7.07 7.92 -25.26
CA SER A 284 -7.65 8.25 -26.56
C SER A 284 -6.64 8.09 -27.71
N PHE A 285 -7.12 8.04 -28.93
CA PHE A 285 -6.28 7.84 -30.13
C PHE A 285 -5.17 8.90 -30.28
N ASP A 286 -5.46 10.15 -29.90
CA ASP A 286 -4.48 11.24 -29.89
C ASP A 286 -3.55 11.23 -28.66
N GLY A 287 -3.83 10.34 -27.70
CA GLY A 287 -3.06 10.18 -26.46
C GLY A 287 -3.21 11.33 -25.45
N ASN A 288 -4.18 12.22 -25.62
CA ASN A 288 -4.28 13.45 -24.80
C ASN A 288 -5.42 13.43 -23.77
N SER A 289 -6.29 12.43 -23.81
CA SER A 289 -7.41 12.23 -22.90
C SER A 289 -7.58 10.76 -22.52
N LEU A 290 -8.42 10.49 -21.55
CA LEU A 290 -8.91 9.16 -21.25
C LEU A 290 -9.84 8.66 -22.35
N PRO A 291 -10.05 7.32 -22.48
CA PRO A 291 -11.03 6.79 -23.43
C PRO A 291 -12.45 7.26 -23.11
N THR A 292 -13.23 7.51 -24.14
CA THR A 292 -14.65 7.91 -24.00
C THR A 292 -15.58 6.81 -24.51
N PRO A 293 -16.76 6.59 -23.86
CA PRO A 293 -17.24 7.28 -22.66
C PRO A 293 -16.45 6.92 -21.41
N HIS A 294 -16.34 7.85 -20.47
CA HIS A 294 -15.71 7.59 -19.19
C HIS A 294 -16.48 6.54 -18.38
N HIS A 295 -15.77 5.58 -17.80
CA HIS A 295 -16.37 4.58 -16.94
C HIS A 295 -16.67 5.16 -15.55
N GLN A 296 -17.86 4.92 -15.00
CA GLN A 296 -18.30 5.55 -13.75
C GLN A 296 -17.46 5.17 -12.53
N SER A 297 -16.86 3.96 -12.53
CA SER A 297 -15.96 3.52 -11.46
C SER A 297 -14.78 4.48 -11.23
N TRP A 298 -14.32 5.20 -12.29
CA TRP A 298 -13.20 6.14 -12.20
C TRP A 298 -13.52 7.33 -11.31
N TYR A 299 -14.78 7.79 -11.31
CA TYR A 299 -15.24 8.88 -10.43
C TYR A 299 -15.46 8.39 -9.00
N VAL A 300 -16.01 7.19 -8.82
CA VAL A 300 -16.35 6.64 -7.50
C VAL A 300 -15.09 6.41 -6.67
N VAL A 301 -14.04 5.83 -7.25
CA VAL A 301 -12.80 5.55 -6.52
C VAL A 301 -12.09 6.83 -6.05
N GLY A 302 -12.13 7.89 -6.84
CA GLY A 302 -11.51 9.16 -6.50
C GLY A 302 -12.08 9.84 -5.25
N GLN A 303 -13.33 9.57 -4.90
CA GLN A 303 -13.98 10.15 -3.72
C GLN A 303 -13.45 9.56 -2.40
N SER A 304 -12.86 8.37 -2.42
CA SER A 304 -12.38 7.67 -1.22
C SER A 304 -10.98 8.09 -0.78
N SER A 305 -10.21 8.76 -1.62
CA SER A 305 -8.78 9.05 -1.37
C SER A 305 -8.52 10.30 -0.52
N HIS A 306 -9.54 11.08 -0.17
CA HIS A 306 -9.39 12.36 0.54
C HIS A 306 -9.10 12.27 2.06
N ASN A 307 -8.98 11.07 2.63
CA ASN A 307 -8.76 10.90 4.07
C ASN A 307 -7.29 11.13 4.52
N GLU A 308 -6.35 11.30 3.58
CA GLU A 308 -4.91 11.39 3.89
C GLU A 308 -4.57 12.66 4.68
N ALA A 309 -5.17 13.82 4.36
CA ALA A 309 -4.88 15.08 5.05
C ALA A 309 -5.22 15.02 6.55
N LEU A 310 -6.38 14.47 6.91
CA LEU A 310 -6.76 14.28 8.31
C LEU A 310 -5.83 13.27 8.99
N ALA A 311 -5.47 12.19 8.32
CA ALA A 311 -4.59 11.18 8.86
C ALA A 311 -3.16 11.71 9.09
N THR A 312 -2.64 12.57 8.21
CA THR A 312 -1.36 13.26 8.35
C THR A 312 -1.37 14.21 9.56
N TYR A 313 -2.41 15.03 9.67
CA TYR A 313 -2.59 15.91 10.82
C TYR A 313 -2.66 15.14 12.13
N ALA A 314 -3.50 14.11 12.19
CA ALA A 314 -3.70 13.27 13.37
C ALA A 314 -2.40 12.52 13.76
N GLN A 315 -1.63 12.04 12.81
CA GLN A 315 -0.35 11.39 13.06
C GLN A 315 0.62 12.32 13.78
N LYS A 316 0.79 13.55 13.31
CA LYS A 316 1.69 14.53 13.92
C LYS A 316 1.28 14.78 15.37
N GLN A 317 0.01 15.07 15.64
CA GLN A 317 -0.51 15.32 16.99
C GLN A 317 -0.33 14.09 17.91
N ALA A 318 -0.59 12.89 17.39
CA ALA A 318 -0.45 11.65 18.15
C ALA A 318 1.01 11.37 18.51
N ILE A 319 1.95 11.56 17.57
CA ILE A 319 3.38 11.34 17.81
C ILE A 319 3.90 12.34 18.86
N ASP A 320 3.49 13.61 18.80
CA ASP A 320 3.90 14.59 19.78
C ASP A 320 3.36 14.26 21.20
N ALA A 321 2.12 13.79 21.30
CA ALA A 321 1.58 13.30 22.57
C ALA A 321 2.32 12.05 23.08
N LEU A 322 2.70 11.14 22.21
CA LEU A 322 3.48 9.95 22.57
C LEU A 322 4.89 10.31 23.06
N LYS A 323 5.56 11.34 22.53
CA LYS A 323 6.83 11.85 23.05
C LYS A 323 6.70 12.30 24.50
N GLU A 324 5.63 13.03 24.82
CA GLU A 324 5.38 13.47 26.20
C GLU A 324 5.07 12.29 27.13
N VAL A 325 4.26 11.31 26.70
CA VAL A 325 3.98 10.10 27.50
C VAL A 325 5.26 9.31 27.74
N PHE A 326 6.12 9.16 26.72
CA PHE A 326 7.38 8.45 26.84
C PHE A 326 8.30 9.07 27.90
N ILE A 327 8.36 10.42 27.96
CA ILE A 327 9.14 11.14 28.96
C ILE A 327 8.46 11.11 30.33
N LYS A 328 7.19 11.57 30.42
CA LYS A 328 6.53 11.87 31.69
C LYS A 328 5.97 10.61 32.39
N THR A 329 5.47 9.65 31.62
CA THR A 329 4.84 8.44 32.17
C THR A 329 5.85 7.31 32.37
N TYR A 330 6.77 7.13 31.42
CA TYR A 330 7.78 6.07 31.49
C TYR A 330 9.15 6.53 32.00
N GLY A 331 9.30 7.79 32.39
CA GLY A 331 10.51 8.32 33.02
C GLY A 331 11.74 8.41 32.09
N MET A 332 11.50 8.40 30.77
CA MET A 332 12.59 8.44 29.78
C MET A 332 13.11 9.87 29.60
N LYS A 333 14.36 10.00 29.16
CA LYS A 333 15.00 11.30 28.93
C LYS A 333 14.61 11.86 27.55
N THR A 334 14.66 13.18 27.40
CA THR A 334 14.44 13.85 26.10
C THR A 334 15.47 13.40 25.05
N SER A 335 16.71 13.04 25.44
CA SER A 335 17.71 12.46 24.56
C SER A 335 17.23 11.16 23.90
N ASP A 336 16.47 10.34 24.63
CA ASP A 336 16.04 9.02 24.21
C ASP A 336 14.97 9.08 23.10
N LEU A 337 14.40 10.27 22.82
CA LEU A 337 13.46 10.47 21.70
C LEU A 337 14.10 10.24 20.33
N LYS A 338 15.43 10.33 20.24
CA LYS A 338 16.20 10.04 19.03
C LYS A 338 16.63 8.57 18.92
N ASP A 339 16.39 7.78 19.97
CA ASP A 339 16.86 6.41 20.07
C ASP A 339 15.86 5.40 19.50
N LYS A 340 16.36 4.22 19.16
CA LYS A 340 15.55 3.07 18.73
C LYS A 340 14.43 2.71 19.73
N LYS A 341 14.60 3.01 21.01
CA LYS A 341 13.62 2.79 22.07
C LYS A 341 12.32 3.56 21.84
N PHE A 342 12.43 4.87 21.54
CA PHE A 342 11.23 5.66 21.22
C PHE A 342 10.59 5.22 19.91
N GLN A 343 11.40 4.89 18.91
CA GLN A 343 10.87 4.40 17.63
C GLN A 343 10.11 3.07 17.81
N ALA A 344 10.64 2.14 18.60
CA ALA A 344 9.97 0.90 18.94
C ALA A 344 8.65 1.15 19.70
N PHE A 345 8.67 2.01 20.73
CA PHE A 345 7.51 2.43 21.50
C PHE A 345 6.42 3.02 20.60
N LYS A 346 6.76 4.04 19.81
CA LYS A 346 5.85 4.71 18.86
C LYS A 346 5.23 3.71 17.88
N ASN A 347 6.05 2.86 17.28
CA ASN A 347 5.61 1.89 16.29
C ASN A 347 4.72 0.80 16.90
N TYR A 348 5.02 0.35 18.12
CA TYR A 348 4.18 -0.59 18.84
C TYR A 348 2.80 0.02 19.14
N ILE A 349 2.76 1.20 19.76
CA ILE A 349 1.49 1.88 20.05
C ILE A 349 0.69 2.18 18.77
N GLY A 350 1.37 2.67 17.72
CA GLY A 350 0.74 2.92 16.42
C GLY A 350 0.15 1.67 15.78
N SER A 351 0.85 0.54 15.86
CA SER A 351 0.35 -0.76 15.34
C SER A 351 -0.85 -1.28 16.14
N GLN A 352 -0.91 -1.05 17.44
CA GLN A 352 -2.04 -1.53 18.27
C GLN A 352 -3.29 -0.65 18.16
N TYR A 353 -3.11 0.68 18.08
CA TYR A 353 -4.23 1.62 18.18
C TYR A 353 -4.45 2.52 16.97
N SER A 354 -3.53 2.65 16.04
CA SER A 354 -3.38 3.70 15.02
C SER A 354 -3.24 5.12 15.61
N PHE A 355 -2.53 5.99 14.90
CA PHE A 355 -2.40 7.40 15.31
C PHE A 355 -3.72 8.16 15.23
N MET A 356 -4.61 7.76 14.32
CA MET A 356 -5.97 8.32 14.23
C MET A 356 -6.79 8.08 15.50
N ARG A 357 -6.71 6.88 16.08
CA ARG A 357 -7.40 6.57 17.33
C ARG A 357 -6.80 7.31 18.52
N ILE A 358 -5.47 7.41 18.57
CA ILE A 358 -4.79 8.19 19.62
C ILE A 358 -5.26 9.65 19.55
N HIS A 359 -5.26 10.26 18.38
CA HIS A 359 -5.77 11.62 18.17
C HIS A 359 -7.25 11.75 18.58
N SER A 360 -8.10 10.78 18.21
CA SER A 360 -9.51 10.78 18.61
C SER A 360 -9.70 10.72 20.13
N VAL A 361 -8.85 9.98 20.85
CA VAL A 361 -8.88 9.93 22.33
C VAL A 361 -8.46 11.26 22.91
N MET A 362 -7.41 11.89 22.36
CA MET A 362 -6.96 13.22 22.78
C MET A 362 -8.05 14.28 22.63
N THR A 363 -8.67 14.36 21.46
CA THR A 363 -9.66 15.42 21.14
C THR A 363 -10.97 15.30 21.92
N LYS A 364 -11.30 14.10 22.41
CA LYS A 364 -12.51 13.84 23.21
C LYS A 364 -12.30 14.02 24.70
N SER A 365 -11.07 14.15 25.17
CA SER A 365 -10.74 14.23 26.58
C SER A 365 -10.52 15.66 27.04
N LYS A 366 -11.00 15.98 28.26
CA LYS A 366 -10.66 17.22 28.96
C LYS A 366 -9.19 17.22 29.44
N GLU A 367 -8.59 16.04 29.58
CA GLU A 367 -7.19 15.82 29.96
C GLU A 367 -6.48 14.98 28.88
N PRO A 368 -6.18 15.56 27.69
CA PRO A 368 -5.69 14.79 26.53
C PRO A 368 -4.49 13.92 26.86
N GLN A 369 -3.50 14.48 27.55
CA GLN A 369 -2.26 13.79 27.86
C GLN A 369 -2.47 12.58 28.78
N LYS A 370 -3.33 12.72 29.79
CA LYS A 370 -3.71 11.63 30.69
C LYS A 370 -4.45 10.51 29.95
N ALA A 371 -5.31 10.89 28.99
CA ALA A 371 -6.04 9.92 28.20
C ALA A 371 -5.09 9.09 27.31
N VAL A 372 -4.07 9.71 26.67
CA VAL A 372 -3.06 8.99 25.90
C VAL A 372 -2.18 8.13 26.80
N SER A 373 -1.78 8.65 27.97
CA SER A 373 -1.03 7.88 28.98
C SER A 373 -1.80 6.63 29.40
N THR A 374 -3.10 6.76 29.74
CA THR A 374 -3.95 5.62 30.09
C THR A 374 -4.02 4.58 28.98
N LEU A 375 -4.12 5.04 27.72
CA LEU A 375 -4.11 4.17 26.55
C LEU A 375 -2.79 3.40 26.43
N CYS A 376 -1.64 4.06 26.61
CA CYS A 376 -0.34 3.42 26.59
C CYS A 376 -0.16 2.42 27.74
N LEU A 377 -0.59 2.78 28.95
CA LEU A 377 -0.52 1.93 30.14
C LEU A 377 -1.41 0.68 30.06
N SER A 378 -2.41 0.66 29.17
CA SER A 378 -3.18 -0.56 28.89
C SER A 378 -2.39 -1.64 28.14
N LEU A 379 -1.27 -1.27 27.52
CA LEU A 379 -0.38 -2.17 26.75
C LEU A 379 1.00 -2.35 27.37
N ILE A 380 1.54 -1.28 27.99
CA ILE A 380 2.92 -1.23 28.46
C ILE A 380 2.92 -0.83 29.93
N ASP A 381 3.49 -1.68 30.79
CA ASP A 381 3.70 -1.34 32.19
C ASP A 381 4.86 -0.36 32.38
N VAL A 382 4.72 0.52 33.36
CA VAL A 382 5.85 1.28 33.91
C VAL A 382 6.71 0.28 34.67
N GLY A 383 7.92 0.02 34.20
CA GLY A 383 8.88 -0.82 34.92
C GLY A 383 9.05 -0.32 36.36
N LYS A 384 9.12 -1.26 37.31
CA LYS A 384 9.38 -0.97 38.71
C LYS A 384 10.83 -0.50 38.91
#